data_8cad3d2fbb4f7a2cd4b0345b3a2943df
#
_entry.id   8cad3d2fbb4f7a2cd4b0345b3a2943df
#
_cell.length_a   1.000
_cell.length_b   1.000
_cell.length_c   1.000
_cell.angle_alpha   90.00
_cell.angle_beta   90.00
_cell.angle_gamma   90.00
#
_symmetry.space_group_name_H-M   'P 1'
#
loop_
_entity.id
_entity.type
_entity.pdbx_description
1 polymer ?
#
loop_
_entity_poly.entity_id
_entity_poly.type
_entity_poly.pdbx_seq_one_letter_code
_entity_poly.pdbx_strand_id
1 'polypeptide(L)'
;MQSSPFQDIGLPDPHLRDIQAWDAHSWNTQPQDTRSLNTQLQRTAPGHTGTRTSAARTRLQLPGELPERLREVDLKLAAERASAVDAEELAAYLEADGLGDEILKDRYGADGLFDAAEMLYRQKGTGRALDRVPAPVTPAFPWHMLPRGPLYLLPGLAGLLIAGALGKAAESAFILAAAFGWGWTMTVAGVRYAEPFAVPGRALRTTLLVSAGAGLLGGAGVAAALGGDVLIGALVGGAVALSSGAAGVLLSLGQLGQFAGAFASPLLAAGIVMSLPSRGAALFALGLLAAVPTLTALNVTRPRGSLSASLSTLRPHLPHAVYGWAMAAAFVALSARIGTWPLLPVILGAGLLEAGVWHAQERLQVAARTLRTLIHLRRIGLPTVLLSAAGYGLALGAGLALLSVLRVPVNLNLSLLTVALYGAALLLSSWLANQRRLGFLTAIWALGAAALVLGLPPPLFALLTLLALLFPTLHTLSDPRSYR
;
A
#
# COMPACT_ATOMS: atom_id res chain seq x y z
N MET A 1 15.20 -50.93 15.14
CA MET A 1 16.12 -49.92 15.66
C MET A 1 16.85 -49.28 14.47
N GLN A 2 16.32 -48.23 13.90
CA GLN A 2 17.02 -47.36 12.95
C GLN A 2 16.54 -45.96 13.21
N SER A 3 17.44 -45.10 13.66
CA SER A 3 17.29 -43.72 14.03
C SER A 3 17.05 -42.85 12.79
N SER A 4 16.05 -41.97 12.83
CA SER A 4 15.71 -40.97 11.85
C SER A 4 16.72 -39.78 11.93
N PRO A 5 17.26 -39.27 10.81
CA PRO A 5 18.07 -38.09 10.77
C PRO A 5 17.25 -36.92 10.17
N PHE A 6 16.43 -36.25 10.99
CA PHE A 6 15.84 -34.94 10.65
C PHE A 6 15.63 -34.11 11.92
N GLN A 7 16.72 -33.59 12.43
CA GLN A 7 16.75 -32.47 13.36
C GLN A 7 17.95 -31.62 12.99
N ASP A 8 17.69 -30.58 12.20
CA ASP A 8 18.41 -29.31 12.21
C ASP A 8 17.82 -28.43 11.08
N ILE A 9 16.61 -27.89 11.34
CA ILE A 9 16.13 -26.74 10.58
C ILE A 9 16.38 -25.54 11.48
N GLY A 10 17.45 -24.81 11.15
CA GLY A 10 17.90 -23.62 11.84
C GLY A 10 16.78 -22.60 12.02
N LEU A 11 16.78 -21.99 13.19
CA LEU A 11 15.92 -20.86 13.55
C LEU A 11 16.10 -19.74 12.54
N PRO A 12 15.01 -19.10 12.07
CA PRO A 12 15.11 -17.97 11.16
C PRO A 12 15.83 -16.79 11.84
N ASP A 13 16.73 -16.18 11.09
CA ASP A 13 17.54 -15.02 11.43
C ASP A 13 16.69 -13.94 12.15
N PRO A 14 17.07 -13.49 13.36
CA PRO A 14 16.33 -12.46 14.10
C PRO A 14 16.19 -11.14 13.34
N HIS A 15 17.09 -10.82 12.42
CA HIS A 15 17.01 -9.62 11.56
C HIS A 15 15.83 -9.63 10.57
N LEU A 16 15.27 -10.80 10.23
CA LEU A 16 14.07 -10.89 9.38
C LEU A 16 12.77 -10.58 10.12
N ARG A 17 12.74 -10.70 11.44
CA ARG A 17 11.57 -10.34 12.27
C ARG A 17 11.38 -8.83 12.36
N ASP A 18 12.46 -8.06 12.42
CA ASP A 18 12.40 -6.61 12.52
C ASP A 18 11.93 -5.95 11.21
N ILE A 19 12.24 -6.55 10.05
CA ILE A 19 11.77 -6.06 8.75
C ILE A 19 10.25 -6.26 8.59
N GLN A 20 9.68 -7.35 9.11
CA GLN A 20 8.23 -7.60 9.06
C GLN A 20 7.43 -6.72 10.04
N ALA A 21 8.02 -6.37 11.18
CA ALA A 21 7.42 -5.45 12.15
C ALA A 21 7.42 -4.00 11.64
N TRP A 22 8.43 -3.62 10.86
CA TRP A 22 8.58 -2.26 10.32
C TRP A 22 7.56 -1.92 9.23
N ASP A 23 7.23 -2.89 8.34
CA ASP A 23 6.19 -2.74 7.32
C ASP A 23 4.78 -2.50 7.92
N ALA A 24 4.57 -2.95 9.17
CA ALA A 24 3.28 -2.84 9.84
C ALA A 24 3.03 -1.47 10.51
N HIS A 25 4.08 -0.78 10.96
CA HIS A 25 3.95 0.45 11.73
C HIS A 25 3.79 1.72 10.89
N SER A 26 4.26 1.71 9.64
CA SER A 26 4.28 2.92 8.81
C SER A 26 2.91 3.35 8.24
N TRP A 27 1.87 2.49 8.33
CA TRP A 27 0.55 2.75 7.72
C TRP A 27 -0.57 3.04 8.72
N ASN A 28 -0.32 2.95 10.04
CA ASN A 28 -1.39 2.91 11.04
C ASN A 28 -1.51 4.17 11.91
N THR A 29 -1.23 5.35 11.38
CA THR A 29 -1.65 6.59 12.05
C THR A 29 -3.03 7.02 11.56
N GLN A 30 -4.07 6.27 11.91
CA GLN A 30 -5.44 6.79 11.94
C GLN A 30 -5.65 7.49 13.29
N PRO A 31 -6.12 8.74 13.31
CA PRO A 31 -6.70 9.29 14.53
C PRO A 31 -7.98 8.50 14.81
N GLN A 32 -7.93 7.62 15.79
CA GLN A 32 -9.16 7.07 16.37
C GLN A 32 -9.92 8.22 17.02
N ASP A 33 -11.21 8.32 16.66
CA ASP A 33 -12.16 9.24 17.28
C ASP A 33 -12.30 8.88 18.77
N THR A 34 -11.56 9.56 19.63
CA THR A 34 -11.50 9.34 21.08
C THR A 34 -12.76 9.79 21.82
N ARG A 35 -13.82 10.16 21.10
CA ARG A 35 -15.08 10.64 21.72
C ARG A 35 -15.98 9.56 22.33
N SER A 36 -15.77 8.28 22.04
CA SER A 36 -16.66 7.21 22.53
C SER A 36 -16.18 6.50 23.82
N LEU A 37 -14.94 6.66 24.24
CA LEU A 37 -14.39 5.98 25.42
C LEU A 37 -14.54 6.75 26.73
N ASN A 38 -14.81 8.05 26.70
CA ASN A 38 -14.90 8.89 27.91
C ASN A 38 -16.24 8.80 28.65
N THR A 39 -17.22 8.07 28.14
CA THR A 39 -18.56 7.99 28.76
C THR A 39 -18.76 6.74 29.65
N GLN A 40 -17.85 5.77 29.61
CA GLN A 40 -18.00 4.53 30.39
C GLN A 40 -17.16 4.44 31.66
N LEU A 41 -16.20 5.34 31.88
CA LEU A 41 -15.31 5.29 33.06
C LEU A 41 -15.76 6.15 34.25
N GLN A 42 -16.91 6.83 34.18
CA GLN A 42 -17.41 7.68 35.28
C GLN A 42 -18.36 6.99 36.27
N ARG A 43 -18.55 5.68 36.22
CA ARG A 43 -19.39 4.96 37.18
C ARG A 43 -18.62 3.81 37.82
N THR A 44 -17.79 4.08 38.82
CA THR A 44 -17.56 3.26 40.02
C THR A 44 -16.32 3.78 40.76
N ALA A 45 -16.52 4.60 41.78
CA ALA A 45 -15.54 4.77 42.82
C ALA A 45 -16.27 4.80 44.19
N PRO A 46 -16.03 3.85 45.08
CA PRO A 46 -16.38 3.99 46.47
C PRO A 46 -15.24 4.70 47.23
N GLY A 47 -15.64 5.67 48.05
CA GLY A 47 -14.73 6.49 48.84
C GLY A 47 -13.94 5.70 49.90
N HIS A 48 -12.68 6.07 50.02
CA HIS A 48 -11.90 5.81 51.24
C HIS A 48 -11.21 7.09 51.69
N THR A 49 -11.76 7.64 52.75
CA THR A 49 -11.13 8.61 53.65
C THR A 49 -9.99 7.93 54.40
N GLY A 50 -8.78 8.41 54.21
CA GLY A 50 -7.60 7.96 54.93
C GLY A 50 -6.55 9.07 54.99
N THR A 51 -6.69 9.96 56.01
CA THR A 51 -5.70 10.95 56.42
C THR A 51 -4.40 10.28 56.83
N ARG A 52 -3.34 10.43 56.02
CA ARG A 52 -1.95 10.23 56.48
C ARG A 52 -1.14 11.46 56.15
N THR A 53 -0.96 12.30 57.19
CA THR A 53 0.03 13.37 57.24
C THR A 53 1.43 12.78 57.18
N SER A 54 2.04 12.81 55.99
CA SER A 54 3.48 12.66 55.85
C SER A 54 4.08 14.03 55.57
N ALA A 55 4.82 14.55 56.58
CA ALA A 55 5.59 15.77 56.45
C ALA A 55 6.74 15.55 55.47
N ALA A 56 6.45 15.68 54.16
CA ALA A 56 7.46 15.73 53.13
C ALA A 56 8.15 17.10 53.20
N ARG A 57 9.46 17.07 53.45
CA ARG A 57 10.35 18.22 53.28
C ARG A 57 10.23 18.71 51.84
N THR A 58 9.44 19.75 51.62
CA THR A 58 9.37 20.49 50.38
C THR A 58 10.73 21.15 50.16
N ARG A 59 11.64 20.51 49.44
CA ARG A 59 12.76 21.22 48.82
C ARG A 59 12.12 22.17 47.82
N LEU A 60 12.37 23.47 48.04
CA LEU A 60 12.08 24.50 47.02
C LEU A 60 12.83 24.12 45.76
N GLN A 61 12.14 23.47 44.84
CA GLN A 61 12.66 23.27 43.48
C GLN A 61 12.56 24.60 42.74
N LEU A 62 13.70 25.08 42.24
CA LEU A 62 13.72 26.20 41.31
C LEU A 62 12.87 25.85 40.07
N PRO A 63 12.00 26.79 39.63
CA PRO A 63 11.20 26.53 38.42
C PRO A 63 12.13 26.24 37.25
N GLY A 64 12.09 25.02 36.74
CA GLY A 64 12.88 24.57 35.57
C GLY A 64 13.89 23.44 35.80
N GLU A 65 14.13 23.02 37.08
CA GLU A 65 14.96 21.83 37.32
C GLU A 65 14.13 20.55 37.23
N LEU A 66 14.59 19.64 36.38
CA LEU A 66 14.02 18.29 36.29
C LEU A 66 14.28 17.51 37.57
N PRO A 67 13.30 16.78 38.13
CA PRO A 67 13.53 15.85 39.22
C PRO A 67 14.68 14.89 38.83
N GLU A 68 15.61 14.65 39.77
CA GLU A 68 16.83 13.86 39.48
C GLU A 68 16.51 12.47 38.90
N ARG A 69 15.41 11.86 39.35
CA ARG A 69 14.93 10.57 38.82
C ARG A 69 14.36 10.66 37.40
N LEU A 70 13.77 11.80 37.04
CA LEU A 70 13.23 12.01 35.71
C LEU A 70 14.36 12.25 34.64
N ARG A 71 15.57 12.59 35.11
CA ARG A 71 16.76 12.71 34.22
C ARG A 71 17.15 11.40 33.57
N GLU A 72 16.91 10.26 34.20
CA GLU A 72 17.14 8.96 33.58
C GLU A 72 16.18 8.73 32.41
N VAL A 73 14.92 9.08 32.58
CA VAL A 73 13.90 9.04 31.54
C VAL A 73 14.23 10.04 30.42
N ASP A 74 14.70 11.23 30.78
CA ASP A 74 15.11 12.27 29.85
C ASP A 74 16.26 11.81 28.94
N LEU A 75 17.24 11.13 29.50
CA LEU A 75 18.34 10.55 28.73
C LEU A 75 17.87 9.42 27.82
N LYS A 76 16.97 8.57 28.29
CA LYS A 76 16.42 7.45 27.51
C LYS A 76 15.58 7.94 26.33
N LEU A 77 14.76 8.96 26.54
CA LEU A 77 13.87 9.54 25.52
C LEU A 77 14.45 10.79 24.85
N ALA A 78 15.77 10.96 24.87
CA ALA A 78 16.41 12.17 24.33
C ALA A 78 16.17 12.35 22.81
N ALA A 79 16.11 11.25 22.07
CA ALA A 79 15.87 11.28 20.63
C ALA A 79 14.39 11.62 20.32
N GLU A 80 13.47 11.00 21.04
CA GLU A 80 12.02 11.23 20.95
C GLU A 80 11.68 12.66 21.39
N ARG A 81 12.25 13.12 22.47
CA ARG A 81 12.10 14.51 22.93
C ARG A 81 12.61 15.52 21.89
N ALA A 82 13.73 15.24 21.26
CA ALA A 82 14.27 16.13 20.22
C ALA A 82 13.33 16.23 19.02
N SER A 83 12.62 15.16 18.68
CA SER A 83 11.70 15.08 17.55
C SER A 83 10.26 15.47 17.89
N ALA A 84 9.82 15.34 19.15
CA ALA A 84 8.44 15.59 19.55
C ALA A 84 7.97 17.01 19.19
N VAL A 85 6.79 17.12 18.61
CA VAL A 85 6.19 18.41 18.21
C VAL A 85 5.63 19.15 19.41
N ASP A 86 5.06 18.43 20.36
CA ASP A 86 4.43 18.94 21.58
C ASP A 86 4.63 17.99 22.77
N ALA A 87 4.11 18.40 23.95
CA ALA A 87 4.18 17.60 25.16
C ALA A 87 3.26 16.36 25.08
N GLU A 88 2.18 16.41 24.32
CA GLU A 88 1.25 15.30 24.16
C GLU A 88 1.90 14.12 23.42
N GLU A 89 2.74 14.41 22.44
CA GLU A 89 3.52 13.39 21.73
C GLU A 89 4.54 12.74 22.69
N LEU A 90 5.18 13.51 23.58
CA LEU A 90 6.04 12.94 24.61
C LEU A 90 5.27 12.10 25.62
N ALA A 91 4.03 12.49 25.97
CA ALA A 91 3.18 11.68 26.83
C ALA A 91 2.89 10.32 26.20
N ALA A 92 2.62 10.27 24.89
CA ALA A 92 2.42 9.03 24.18
C ALA A 92 3.69 8.13 24.17
N TYR A 93 4.88 8.71 24.06
CA TYR A 93 6.13 7.95 24.16
C TYR A 93 6.37 7.42 25.59
N LEU A 94 6.08 8.19 26.63
CA LEU A 94 6.17 7.75 28.01
C LEU A 94 5.22 6.57 28.27
N GLU A 95 3.97 6.66 27.79
CA GLU A 95 2.98 5.59 27.91
C GLU A 95 3.40 4.34 27.16
N ALA A 96 3.92 4.48 25.94
CA ALA A 96 4.43 3.36 25.13
C ALA A 96 5.63 2.67 25.80
N ASP A 97 6.43 3.42 26.56
CA ASP A 97 7.57 2.89 27.36
C ASP A 97 7.11 2.27 28.71
N GLY A 98 5.79 2.23 28.94
CA GLY A 98 5.18 1.65 30.15
C GLY A 98 5.19 2.57 31.36
N LEU A 99 5.45 3.87 31.18
CA LEU A 99 5.50 4.88 32.24
C LEU A 99 4.12 5.56 32.38
N GLY A 100 3.17 4.88 33.01
CA GLY A 100 1.86 5.44 33.32
C GLY A 100 1.88 6.38 34.53
N ASP A 101 0.75 7.07 34.79
CA ASP A 101 0.58 8.08 35.83
C ASP A 101 1.07 7.63 37.22
N GLU A 102 0.72 6.41 37.64
CA GLU A 102 1.11 5.87 38.97
C GLU A 102 2.62 5.71 39.07
N ILE A 103 3.28 5.19 38.04
CA ILE A 103 4.73 4.96 38.02
C ILE A 103 5.47 6.30 38.03
N LEU A 104 4.99 7.26 37.24
CA LEU A 104 5.61 8.58 37.14
C LEU A 104 5.48 9.36 38.49
N LYS A 105 4.34 9.21 39.15
CA LYS A 105 4.09 9.82 40.46
C LYS A 105 4.93 9.18 41.55
N ASP A 106 4.94 7.85 41.65
CA ASP A 106 5.56 7.13 42.75
C ASP A 106 7.09 7.04 42.61
N ARG A 107 7.59 6.85 41.42
CA ARG A 107 9.03 6.65 41.16
C ARG A 107 9.78 7.90 40.76
N TYR A 108 9.14 8.76 39.97
CA TYR A 108 9.82 9.87 39.29
C TYR A 108 9.45 11.24 39.85
N GLY A 109 8.41 11.32 40.70
CA GLY A 109 8.01 12.54 41.38
C GLY A 109 7.35 13.59 40.48
N ALA A 110 6.78 13.17 39.38
CA ALA A 110 5.89 13.94 38.53
C ALA A 110 4.43 13.77 38.99
N ASP A 111 3.57 14.76 38.80
CA ASP A 111 2.16 14.67 39.20
C ASP A 111 1.31 13.75 38.29
N GLY A 112 1.87 13.33 37.19
CA GLY A 112 1.27 12.40 36.21
C GLY A 112 1.99 12.41 34.89
N LEU A 113 1.40 11.70 33.89
CA LEU A 113 1.96 11.50 32.56
C LEU A 113 2.16 12.83 31.82
N PHE A 114 1.15 13.68 31.81
CA PHE A 114 1.21 14.98 31.13
C PHE A 114 2.15 15.95 31.78
N ASP A 115 2.22 15.95 33.13
CA ASP A 115 3.16 16.79 33.88
C ASP A 115 4.60 16.39 33.57
N ALA A 116 4.91 15.08 33.62
CA ALA A 116 6.21 14.56 33.22
C ALA A 116 6.56 14.91 31.77
N ALA A 117 5.61 14.75 30.85
CA ALA A 117 5.81 15.09 29.44
C ALA A 117 6.07 16.59 29.24
N GLU A 118 5.36 17.46 29.96
CA GLU A 118 5.56 18.91 29.89
C GLU A 118 6.91 19.32 30.47
N MET A 119 7.32 18.73 31.61
CA MET A 119 8.66 18.96 32.20
C MET A 119 9.76 18.55 31.18
N LEU A 120 9.66 17.38 30.57
CA LEU A 120 10.61 16.92 29.59
C LEU A 120 10.60 17.81 28.32
N TYR A 121 9.43 18.23 27.86
CA TYR A 121 9.30 19.09 26.69
C TYR A 121 9.91 20.47 26.91
N ARG A 122 9.75 21.06 28.09
CA ARG A 122 10.40 22.33 28.49
C ARG A 122 11.93 22.23 28.42
N GLN A 123 12.52 21.08 28.72
CA GLN A 123 13.96 20.85 28.62
C GLN A 123 14.46 20.84 27.14
N LYS A 124 13.57 20.70 26.16
CA LYS A 124 13.92 20.75 24.73
C LYS A 124 14.61 22.05 24.33
N GLY A 125 14.36 23.16 25.06
CA GLY A 125 14.96 24.49 24.79
C GLY A 125 16.18 24.83 25.64
N THR A 126 16.41 24.13 26.76
CA THR A 126 17.47 24.47 27.73
C THR A 126 18.67 23.53 27.68
N GLY A 127 18.53 22.36 27.11
CA GLY A 127 19.65 21.45 26.85
C GLY A 127 20.60 22.11 25.88
N ARG A 128 21.88 22.36 26.31
CA ARG A 128 23.00 22.52 25.38
C ARG A 128 22.80 21.48 24.28
N ALA A 129 22.45 21.96 23.13
CA ALA A 129 22.12 21.16 21.98
C ALA A 129 22.89 19.84 22.03
N LEU A 130 22.18 18.74 22.04
CA LEU A 130 22.67 17.63 21.25
C LEU A 130 22.87 18.24 19.85
N ASP A 131 23.98 18.99 19.68
CA ASP A 131 24.37 19.71 18.48
C ASP A 131 24.66 18.80 17.32
N ARG A 132 24.27 17.53 17.50
CA ARG A 132 24.16 16.53 16.46
C ARG A 132 22.81 15.84 16.60
N VAL A 133 21.74 16.53 16.18
CA VAL A 133 20.66 15.78 15.52
C VAL A 133 21.41 14.96 14.46
N PRO A 134 21.44 13.62 14.56
CA PRO A 134 22.09 12.82 13.52
C PRO A 134 21.57 13.36 12.19
N ALA A 135 22.50 13.71 11.29
CA ALA A 135 22.10 14.23 9.98
C ALA A 135 21.02 13.30 9.46
N PRO A 136 19.83 13.83 9.04
CA PRO A 136 18.71 12.98 8.70
C PRO A 136 19.21 11.91 7.74
N VAL A 137 19.19 10.67 8.19
CA VAL A 137 19.64 9.54 7.37
C VAL A 137 18.71 9.55 6.17
N THR A 138 19.25 9.92 5.01
CA THR A 138 18.45 9.88 3.77
C THR A 138 18.04 8.43 3.57
N PRO A 139 16.72 8.14 3.53
CA PRO A 139 16.26 6.76 3.40
C PRO A 139 16.83 6.14 2.13
N ALA A 140 17.31 4.91 2.25
CA ALA A 140 17.81 4.16 1.11
C ALA A 140 16.67 3.83 0.14
N PHE A 141 16.97 3.80 -1.16
CA PHE A 141 15.96 3.40 -2.14
C PHE A 141 15.58 1.91 -1.95
N PRO A 142 14.29 1.55 -1.92
CA PRO A 142 13.82 0.19 -1.61
C PRO A 142 13.93 -0.76 -2.82
N TRP A 143 15.16 -1.15 -3.20
CA TRP A 143 15.46 -2.02 -4.35
C TRP A 143 14.75 -3.38 -4.30
N HIS A 144 14.42 -3.87 -3.11
CA HIS A 144 13.72 -5.14 -2.91
C HIS A 144 12.28 -5.15 -3.48
N MET A 145 11.72 -3.97 -3.81
CA MET A 145 10.40 -3.86 -4.43
C MET A 145 10.44 -4.06 -5.96
N LEU A 146 11.59 -3.89 -6.61
CA LEU A 146 11.69 -3.99 -8.07
C LEU A 146 11.19 -5.32 -8.65
N PRO A 147 11.47 -6.49 -8.05
CA PRO A 147 10.99 -7.78 -8.58
C PRO A 147 9.46 -7.90 -8.61
N ARG A 148 8.72 -7.05 -7.91
CA ARG A 148 7.24 -7.06 -7.92
C ARG A 148 6.67 -6.78 -9.30
N GLY A 149 7.30 -5.87 -10.09
CA GLY A 149 6.83 -5.53 -11.43
C GLY A 149 6.71 -6.74 -12.36
N PRO A 150 7.79 -7.50 -12.62
CA PRO A 150 7.74 -8.74 -13.38
C PRO A 150 6.75 -9.78 -12.82
N LEU A 151 6.62 -9.87 -11.49
CA LEU A 151 5.66 -10.77 -10.87
C LEU A 151 4.21 -10.40 -11.19
N TYR A 152 3.86 -9.12 -11.25
CA TYR A 152 2.51 -8.67 -11.62
C TYR A 152 2.11 -9.07 -13.06
N LEU A 153 3.08 -9.35 -13.92
CA LEU A 153 2.81 -9.84 -15.28
C LEU A 153 2.28 -11.28 -15.28
N LEU A 154 2.66 -12.12 -14.31
CA LEU A 154 2.38 -13.57 -14.33
C LEU A 154 0.88 -13.91 -14.43
N PRO A 155 -0.03 -13.34 -13.59
CA PRO A 155 -1.47 -13.60 -13.73
C PRO A 155 -2.04 -13.16 -15.07
N GLY A 156 -1.63 -11.97 -15.54
CA GLY A 156 -2.09 -11.38 -16.78
C GLY A 156 -1.65 -12.20 -17.99
N LEU A 157 -0.38 -12.60 -18.02
CA LEU A 157 0.17 -13.40 -19.13
C LEU A 157 -0.49 -14.78 -19.20
N ALA A 158 -0.59 -15.49 -18.08
CA ALA A 158 -1.26 -16.79 -18.04
C ALA A 158 -2.72 -16.67 -18.51
N GLY A 159 -3.47 -15.71 -17.97
CA GLY A 159 -4.87 -15.48 -18.35
C GLY A 159 -5.05 -15.12 -19.82
N LEU A 160 -4.19 -14.25 -20.38
CA LEU A 160 -4.23 -13.85 -21.79
C LEU A 160 -4.00 -15.04 -22.72
N LEU A 161 -2.96 -15.84 -22.47
CA LEU A 161 -2.64 -17.01 -23.29
C LEU A 161 -3.76 -18.05 -23.28
N ILE A 162 -4.37 -18.29 -22.10
CA ILE A 162 -5.49 -19.21 -21.95
C ILE A 162 -6.74 -18.67 -22.67
N ALA A 163 -7.07 -17.39 -22.47
CA ALA A 163 -8.25 -16.77 -23.08
C ALA A 163 -8.13 -16.72 -24.61
N GLY A 164 -6.94 -16.43 -25.14
CA GLY A 164 -6.66 -16.44 -26.57
C GLY A 164 -6.96 -17.81 -27.24
N ALA A 165 -6.63 -18.91 -26.56
CA ALA A 165 -6.94 -20.26 -27.03
C ALA A 165 -8.45 -20.61 -26.99
N LEU A 166 -9.24 -19.87 -26.21
CA LEU A 166 -10.70 -20.05 -26.08
C LEU A 166 -11.52 -19.12 -26.99
N GLY A 167 -10.87 -18.18 -27.67
CA GLY A 167 -11.46 -17.31 -28.69
C GLY A 167 -11.79 -15.89 -28.26
N LYS A 168 -12.24 -15.05 -29.20
CA LYS A 168 -12.40 -13.59 -29.01
C LYS A 168 -13.32 -13.17 -27.87
N ALA A 169 -14.43 -13.87 -27.62
CA ALA A 169 -15.32 -13.57 -26.51
C ALA A 169 -14.63 -13.83 -25.17
N ALA A 170 -13.80 -14.88 -25.08
CA ALA A 170 -12.99 -15.18 -23.89
C ALA A 170 -11.89 -14.14 -23.67
N GLU A 171 -11.23 -13.65 -24.73
CA GLU A 171 -10.26 -12.55 -24.63
C GLU A 171 -10.92 -11.27 -24.10
N SER A 172 -12.12 -10.93 -24.57
CA SER A 172 -12.86 -9.76 -24.09
C SER A 172 -13.29 -9.92 -22.62
N ALA A 173 -13.74 -11.12 -22.23
CA ALA A 173 -14.04 -11.44 -20.84
C ALA A 173 -12.78 -11.37 -19.96
N PHE A 174 -11.62 -11.80 -20.45
CA PHE A 174 -10.34 -11.65 -19.79
C PHE A 174 -9.99 -10.17 -19.55
N ILE A 175 -10.08 -9.31 -20.59
CA ILE A 175 -9.75 -7.89 -20.50
C ILE A 175 -10.61 -7.21 -19.43
N LEU A 176 -11.94 -7.47 -19.43
CA LEU A 176 -12.83 -6.92 -18.41
C LEU A 176 -12.47 -7.42 -17.01
N ALA A 177 -12.22 -8.73 -16.86
CA ALA A 177 -11.88 -9.33 -15.57
C ALA A 177 -10.52 -8.86 -15.04
N ALA A 178 -9.53 -8.66 -15.92
CA ALA A 178 -8.22 -8.11 -15.56
C ALA A 178 -8.34 -6.65 -15.13
N ALA A 179 -9.13 -5.82 -15.85
CA ALA A 179 -9.42 -4.45 -15.46
C ALA A 179 -10.16 -4.37 -14.10
N PHE A 180 -11.15 -5.25 -13.91
CA PHE A 180 -11.81 -5.40 -12.61
C PHE A 180 -10.79 -5.79 -11.53
N GLY A 181 -9.96 -6.79 -11.77
CA GLY A 181 -8.94 -7.27 -10.84
C GLY A 181 -7.98 -6.17 -10.41
N TRP A 182 -7.56 -5.29 -11.34
CA TRP A 182 -6.68 -4.15 -11.00
C TRP A 182 -7.30 -3.26 -9.91
N GLY A 183 -8.52 -2.77 -10.13
CA GLY A 183 -9.19 -1.94 -9.12
C GLY A 183 -9.49 -2.72 -7.84
N TRP A 184 -9.87 -3.98 -7.98
CA TRP A 184 -10.20 -4.80 -6.83
C TRP A 184 -9.02 -5.10 -5.91
N THR A 185 -7.81 -5.26 -6.44
CA THR A 185 -6.58 -5.43 -5.63
C THR A 185 -6.29 -4.22 -4.75
N MET A 186 -6.65 -3.01 -5.17
CA MET A 186 -6.55 -1.80 -4.33
C MET A 186 -7.53 -1.85 -3.14
N THR A 187 -8.74 -2.39 -3.34
CA THR A 187 -9.69 -2.64 -2.24
C THR A 187 -9.15 -3.69 -1.29
N VAL A 188 -8.58 -4.79 -1.81
CA VAL A 188 -7.97 -5.84 -0.99
C VAL A 188 -6.85 -5.28 -0.11
N ALA A 189 -5.99 -4.44 -0.66
CA ALA A 189 -4.95 -3.75 0.11
C ALA A 189 -5.56 -2.85 1.19
N GLY A 190 -6.57 -2.04 0.85
CA GLY A 190 -7.28 -1.20 1.82
C GLY A 190 -7.89 -1.99 2.97
N VAL A 191 -8.55 -3.11 2.68
CA VAL A 191 -9.12 -4.02 3.69
C VAL A 191 -8.01 -4.60 4.58
N ARG A 192 -6.88 -5.00 3.99
CA ARG A 192 -5.75 -5.55 4.75
C ARG A 192 -5.22 -4.57 5.78
N TYR A 193 -5.07 -3.30 5.43
CA TYR A 193 -4.56 -2.27 6.34
C TYR A 193 -5.58 -1.83 7.40
N ALA A 194 -6.88 -2.08 7.19
CA ALA A 194 -7.92 -1.80 8.17
C ALA A 194 -8.15 -2.97 9.15
N GLU A 195 -7.73 -4.19 8.80
CA GLU A 195 -7.89 -5.36 9.67
C GLU A 195 -6.93 -5.32 10.86
N PRO A 196 -7.39 -5.61 12.09
CA PRO A 196 -6.51 -5.80 13.23
C PRO A 196 -5.50 -6.93 12.94
N PHE A 197 -4.23 -6.72 13.27
CA PHE A 197 -3.17 -7.71 13.06
C PHE A 197 -3.40 -9.06 13.75
N ALA A 198 -4.18 -9.06 14.83
CA ALA A 198 -4.50 -10.27 15.60
C ALA A 198 -5.40 -11.28 14.86
N VAL A 199 -6.14 -10.86 13.82
CA VAL A 199 -7.08 -11.70 13.06
C VAL A 199 -6.97 -11.42 11.56
N PRO A 200 -5.79 -11.62 10.94
CA PRO A 200 -5.69 -11.43 9.51
C PRO A 200 -6.51 -12.50 8.79
N GLY A 201 -7.34 -12.11 7.86
CA GLY A 201 -7.85 -13.03 6.86
C GLY A 201 -9.35 -13.15 6.67
N ARG A 202 -10.20 -12.75 7.62
CA ARG A 202 -11.67 -12.91 7.44
C ARG A 202 -12.22 -12.04 6.31
N ALA A 203 -11.95 -10.75 6.37
CA ALA A 203 -12.40 -9.81 5.36
C ALA A 203 -11.72 -10.09 4.01
N LEU A 204 -10.44 -10.50 4.01
CA LEU A 204 -9.71 -10.86 2.80
C LEU A 204 -10.34 -12.06 2.08
N ARG A 205 -10.90 -13.05 2.81
CA ARG A 205 -11.63 -14.17 2.18
C ARG A 205 -12.93 -13.73 1.53
N THR A 206 -13.63 -12.76 2.14
CA THR A 206 -14.83 -12.19 1.54
C THR A 206 -14.50 -11.49 0.20
N THR A 207 -13.33 -10.85 0.09
CA THR A 207 -12.91 -10.25 -1.19
C THR A 207 -12.76 -11.28 -2.30
N LEU A 208 -12.32 -12.52 -2.01
CA LEU A 208 -12.21 -13.60 -3.00
C LEU A 208 -13.57 -14.01 -3.53
N LEU A 209 -14.59 -14.15 -2.65
CA LEU A 209 -15.94 -14.51 -3.06
C LEU A 209 -16.57 -13.42 -3.94
N VAL A 210 -16.38 -12.15 -3.58
CA VAL A 210 -16.85 -11.02 -4.40
C VAL A 210 -16.14 -11.00 -5.74
N SER A 211 -14.82 -11.25 -5.79
CA SER A 211 -14.07 -11.36 -7.05
C SER A 211 -14.64 -12.43 -7.96
N ALA A 212 -14.88 -13.63 -7.42
CA ALA A 212 -15.44 -14.73 -8.19
C ALA A 212 -16.81 -14.39 -8.78
N GLY A 213 -17.73 -13.88 -7.94
CA GLY A 213 -19.08 -13.50 -8.36
C GLY A 213 -19.08 -12.40 -9.43
N ALA A 214 -18.32 -11.33 -9.21
CA ALA A 214 -18.23 -10.22 -10.16
C ALA A 214 -17.60 -10.67 -11.48
N GLY A 215 -16.55 -11.51 -11.43
CA GLY A 215 -15.90 -12.05 -12.61
C GLY A 215 -16.81 -12.97 -13.44
N LEU A 216 -17.53 -13.88 -12.77
CA LEU A 216 -18.51 -14.77 -13.43
C LEU A 216 -19.60 -13.96 -14.14
N LEU A 217 -20.23 -13.03 -13.45
CA LEU A 217 -21.31 -12.20 -14.01
C LEU A 217 -20.81 -11.27 -15.12
N GLY A 218 -19.68 -10.61 -14.93
CA GLY A 218 -19.08 -9.73 -15.93
C GLY A 218 -18.63 -10.47 -17.17
N GLY A 219 -17.97 -11.61 -17.01
CA GLY A 219 -17.54 -12.46 -18.14
C GLY A 219 -18.71 -13.04 -18.92
N ALA A 220 -19.75 -13.52 -18.22
CA ALA A 220 -21.00 -13.97 -18.85
C ALA A 220 -21.68 -12.83 -19.67
N GLY A 221 -21.77 -11.63 -19.07
CA GLY A 221 -22.39 -10.46 -19.69
C GLY A 221 -21.66 -10.03 -20.96
N VAL A 222 -20.32 -9.98 -20.95
CA VAL A 222 -19.51 -9.66 -22.13
C VAL A 222 -19.67 -10.71 -23.21
N ALA A 223 -19.60 -12.00 -22.86
CA ALA A 223 -19.77 -13.07 -23.85
C ALA A 223 -21.17 -13.03 -24.49
N ALA A 224 -22.21 -12.81 -23.71
CA ALA A 224 -23.58 -12.63 -24.20
C ALA A 224 -23.71 -11.43 -25.15
N ALA A 225 -23.12 -10.28 -24.77
CA ALA A 225 -23.15 -9.07 -25.59
C ALA A 225 -22.44 -9.23 -26.95
N LEU A 226 -21.42 -10.08 -27.00
CA LEU A 226 -20.64 -10.37 -28.20
C LEU A 226 -21.16 -11.58 -28.99
N GLY A 227 -22.26 -12.20 -28.57
CA GLY A 227 -22.82 -13.40 -29.20
C GLY A 227 -21.93 -14.63 -29.05
N GLY A 228 -21.06 -14.67 -28.02
CA GLY A 228 -20.14 -15.76 -27.74
C GLY A 228 -20.70 -16.80 -26.75
N ASP A 229 -19.88 -17.79 -26.43
CA ASP A 229 -20.21 -18.82 -25.43
C ASP A 229 -20.23 -18.21 -24.02
N VAL A 230 -21.42 -18.02 -23.49
CA VAL A 230 -21.67 -17.38 -22.18
C VAL A 230 -21.00 -18.15 -21.05
N LEU A 231 -20.98 -19.50 -21.14
CA LEU A 231 -20.35 -20.33 -20.11
C LEU A 231 -18.82 -20.14 -20.12
N ILE A 232 -18.21 -20.13 -21.30
CA ILE A 232 -16.77 -19.85 -21.41
C ILE A 232 -16.44 -18.45 -20.93
N GLY A 233 -17.24 -17.44 -21.30
CA GLY A 233 -17.07 -16.08 -20.81
C GLY A 233 -17.16 -15.99 -19.30
N ALA A 234 -18.14 -16.65 -18.69
CA ALA A 234 -18.28 -16.72 -17.23
C ALA A 234 -17.06 -17.38 -16.56
N LEU A 235 -16.64 -18.55 -17.08
CA LEU A 235 -15.50 -19.28 -16.52
C LEU A 235 -14.20 -18.47 -16.59
N VAL A 236 -13.92 -17.83 -17.74
CA VAL A 236 -12.73 -16.97 -17.92
C VAL A 236 -12.82 -15.75 -17.01
N GLY A 237 -13.94 -15.05 -17.01
CA GLY A 237 -14.15 -13.89 -16.14
C GLY A 237 -13.99 -14.25 -14.67
N GLY A 238 -14.62 -15.32 -14.22
CA GLY A 238 -14.54 -15.82 -12.86
C GLY A 238 -13.13 -16.22 -12.44
N ALA A 239 -12.44 -17.02 -13.27
CA ALA A 239 -11.09 -17.49 -12.99
C ALA A 239 -10.07 -16.32 -12.88
N VAL A 240 -10.13 -15.39 -13.83
CA VAL A 240 -9.23 -14.22 -13.88
C VAL A 240 -9.49 -13.28 -12.72
N ALA A 241 -10.75 -12.95 -12.43
CA ALA A 241 -11.07 -12.07 -11.30
C ALA A 241 -10.72 -12.71 -9.95
N LEU A 242 -10.98 -14.01 -9.79
CA LEU A 242 -10.63 -14.76 -8.58
C LEU A 242 -9.11 -14.84 -8.39
N SER A 243 -8.35 -15.15 -9.45
CA SER A 243 -6.89 -15.17 -9.41
C SER A 243 -6.30 -13.78 -9.10
N SER A 244 -6.89 -12.70 -9.65
CA SER A 244 -6.51 -11.32 -9.34
C SER A 244 -6.79 -10.97 -7.87
N GLY A 245 -7.94 -11.38 -7.32
CA GLY A 245 -8.25 -11.23 -5.92
C GLY A 245 -7.24 -11.98 -5.03
N ALA A 246 -6.90 -13.22 -5.40
CA ALA A 246 -5.88 -14.03 -4.69
C ALA A 246 -4.49 -13.38 -4.78
N ALA A 247 -4.13 -12.85 -5.95
CA ALA A 247 -2.90 -12.07 -6.14
C ALA A 247 -2.84 -10.88 -5.18
N GLY A 248 -3.93 -10.09 -5.10
CA GLY A 248 -4.05 -8.96 -4.17
C GLY A 248 -3.87 -9.38 -2.72
N VAL A 249 -4.47 -10.50 -2.29
CA VAL A 249 -4.30 -11.04 -0.93
C VAL A 249 -2.85 -11.41 -0.65
N LEU A 250 -2.20 -12.19 -1.53
CA LEU A 250 -0.82 -12.64 -1.35
C LEU A 250 0.16 -11.48 -1.32
N LEU A 251 -0.01 -10.48 -2.20
CA LEU A 251 0.84 -9.30 -2.28
C LEU A 251 0.66 -8.38 -1.08
N SER A 252 -0.58 -8.15 -0.63
CA SER A 252 -0.86 -7.32 0.55
C SER A 252 -0.34 -7.94 1.86
N LEU A 253 -0.16 -9.26 1.88
CA LEU A 253 0.45 -9.99 3.00
C LEU A 253 1.98 -10.17 2.84
N GLY A 254 2.61 -9.58 1.81
CA GLY A 254 4.05 -9.68 1.57
C GLY A 254 4.54 -11.07 1.12
N GLN A 255 3.65 -11.96 0.69
CA GLN A 255 3.94 -13.36 0.38
C GLN A 255 4.46 -13.55 -1.06
N LEU A 256 5.53 -12.83 -1.44
CA LEU A 256 6.04 -12.82 -2.83
C LEU A 256 6.46 -14.20 -3.34
N GLY A 257 7.12 -15.01 -2.51
CA GLY A 257 7.52 -16.38 -2.89
C GLY A 257 6.33 -17.29 -3.14
N GLN A 258 5.30 -17.22 -2.29
CA GLN A 258 4.06 -17.97 -2.46
C GLN A 258 3.26 -17.47 -3.67
N PHE A 259 3.28 -16.16 -3.92
CA PHE A 259 2.69 -15.57 -5.11
C PHE A 259 3.37 -16.13 -6.38
N ALA A 260 4.69 -16.08 -6.48
CA ALA A 260 5.43 -16.61 -7.63
C ALA A 260 5.15 -18.11 -7.84
N GLY A 261 5.19 -18.91 -6.78
CA GLY A 261 4.88 -20.35 -6.83
C GLY A 261 3.44 -20.64 -7.24
N ALA A 262 2.48 -19.86 -6.75
CA ALA A 262 1.06 -20.03 -7.08
C ALA A 262 0.75 -19.75 -8.55
N PHE A 263 1.48 -18.83 -9.19
CA PHE A 263 1.28 -18.52 -10.62
C PHE A 263 2.20 -19.28 -11.58
N ALA A 264 3.22 -19.99 -11.08
CA ALA A 264 4.11 -20.77 -11.91
C ALA A 264 3.37 -21.92 -12.65
N SER A 265 2.53 -22.70 -11.95
CA SER A 265 1.81 -23.81 -12.57
C SER A 265 0.75 -23.37 -13.59
N PRO A 266 -0.09 -22.33 -13.37
CA PRO A 266 -0.96 -21.78 -14.40
C PRO A 266 -0.19 -21.28 -15.62
N LEU A 267 0.97 -20.64 -15.43
CA LEU A 267 1.78 -20.12 -16.53
C LEU A 267 2.39 -21.25 -17.37
N LEU A 268 2.90 -22.30 -16.73
CA LEU A 268 3.38 -23.49 -17.40
C LEU A 268 2.26 -24.18 -18.21
N ALA A 269 1.08 -24.32 -17.60
CA ALA A 269 -0.09 -24.87 -18.29
C ALA A 269 -0.51 -24.01 -19.50
N ALA A 270 -0.46 -22.67 -19.36
CA ALA A 270 -0.72 -21.75 -20.47
C ALA A 270 0.31 -21.93 -21.62
N GLY A 271 1.59 -22.14 -21.29
CA GLY A 271 2.63 -22.49 -22.26
C GLY A 271 2.35 -23.80 -23.02
N ILE A 272 1.84 -24.82 -22.32
CA ILE A 272 1.41 -26.09 -22.95
C ILE A 272 0.23 -25.86 -23.88
N VAL A 273 -0.75 -25.02 -23.49
CA VAL A 273 -1.89 -24.66 -24.37
C VAL A 273 -1.43 -24.02 -25.67
N MET A 274 -0.38 -23.19 -25.61
CA MET A 274 0.20 -22.58 -26.82
C MET A 274 0.84 -23.61 -27.75
N SER A 275 1.44 -24.67 -27.19
CA SER A 275 2.10 -25.74 -27.97
C SER A 275 1.13 -26.80 -28.46
N LEU A 276 0.09 -27.08 -27.70
CA LEU A 276 -0.94 -28.10 -27.97
C LEU A 276 -2.33 -27.47 -27.79
N PRO A 277 -2.77 -26.65 -28.77
CA PRO A 277 -4.02 -25.91 -28.62
C PRO A 277 -5.22 -26.85 -28.65
N SER A 278 -5.78 -27.11 -27.46
CA SER A 278 -7.04 -27.84 -27.34
C SER A 278 -7.93 -27.12 -26.32
N ARG A 279 -9.23 -27.15 -26.55
CA ARG A 279 -10.22 -26.58 -25.64
C ARG A 279 -10.11 -27.22 -24.23
N GLY A 280 -9.84 -28.52 -24.14
CA GLY A 280 -9.67 -29.24 -22.88
C GLY A 280 -8.43 -28.76 -22.12
N ALA A 281 -7.28 -28.61 -22.79
CA ALA A 281 -6.07 -28.08 -22.16
C ALA A 281 -6.25 -26.64 -21.68
N ALA A 282 -6.93 -25.79 -22.46
CA ALA A 282 -7.22 -24.41 -22.05
C ALA A 282 -8.15 -24.35 -20.84
N LEU A 283 -9.19 -25.17 -20.76
CA LEU A 283 -10.07 -25.26 -19.59
C LEU A 283 -9.35 -25.82 -18.36
N PHE A 284 -8.46 -26.78 -18.52
CA PHE A 284 -7.63 -27.30 -17.44
C PHE A 284 -6.68 -26.20 -16.90
N ALA A 285 -5.99 -25.48 -17.80
CA ALA A 285 -5.12 -24.36 -17.42
C ALA A 285 -5.90 -23.23 -16.71
N LEU A 286 -7.13 -22.96 -17.17
CA LEU A 286 -8.04 -22.00 -16.53
C LEU A 286 -8.42 -22.44 -15.12
N GLY A 287 -8.68 -23.75 -14.92
CA GLY A 287 -8.91 -24.34 -13.61
C GLY A 287 -7.72 -24.18 -12.67
N LEU A 288 -6.48 -24.37 -13.16
CA LEU A 288 -5.27 -24.13 -12.40
C LEU A 288 -5.11 -22.63 -12.04
N LEU A 289 -5.39 -21.73 -12.99
CA LEU A 289 -5.33 -20.28 -12.77
C LEU A 289 -6.31 -19.83 -11.67
N ALA A 290 -7.48 -20.42 -11.61
CA ALA A 290 -8.45 -20.14 -10.54
C ALA A 290 -8.07 -20.80 -9.21
N ALA A 291 -7.72 -22.10 -9.24
CA ALA A 291 -7.60 -22.91 -8.04
C ALA A 291 -6.29 -22.65 -7.27
N VAL A 292 -5.14 -22.70 -7.94
CA VAL A 292 -3.84 -22.68 -7.23
C VAL A 292 -3.59 -21.37 -6.46
N PRO A 293 -3.74 -20.17 -7.07
CA PRO A 293 -3.59 -18.92 -6.32
C PRO A 293 -4.63 -18.77 -5.21
N THR A 294 -5.88 -19.20 -5.48
CA THR A 294 -6.96 -19.09 -4.49
C THR A 294 -6.72 -19.99 -3.28
N LEU A 295 -6.34 -21.24 -3.50
CA LEU A 295 -6.03 -22.17 -2.39
C LEU A 295 -4.82 -21.67 -1.59
N THR A 296 -3.81 -21.11 -2.27
CA THR A 296 -2.66 -20.49 -1.60
C THR A 296 -3.11 -19.30 -0.74
N ALA A 297 -3.93 -18.38 -1.28
CA ALA A 297 -4.47 -17.24 -0.55
C ALA A 297 -5.34 -17.68 0.64
N LEU A 298 -6.20 -18.70 0.46
CA LEU A 298 -7.01 -19.27 1.52
C LEU A 298 -6.17 -19.94 2.61
N ASN A 299 -5.05 -20.56 2.26
CA ASN A 299 -4.14 -21.16 3.23
C ASN A 299 -3.43 -20.11 4.08
N VAL A 300 -2.93 -19.04 3.46
CA VAL A 300 -2.25 -17.93 4.16
C VAL A 300 -3.21 -17.16 5.07
N THR A 301 -4.48 -17.06 4.66
CA THR A 301 -5.52 -16.34 5.40
C THR A 301 -6.31 -17.26 6.35
N ARG A 302 -5.81 -18.43 6.74
CA ARG A 302 -6.51 -19.34 7.68
C ARG A 302 -6.94 -18.61 8.93
N PRO A 303 -8.24 -18.55 9.27
CA PRO A 303 -8.70 -17.80 10.43
C PRO A 303 -8.38 -18.55 11.73
N ARG A 304 -7.96 -17.81 12.72
CA ARG A 304 -8.14 -18.20 14.10
C ARG A 304 -9.51 -17.69 14.55
N GLY A 305 -10.57 -18.46 14.39
CA GLY A 305 -11.93 -18.11 14.81
C GLY A 305 -13.02 -18.13 13.72
N SER A 306 -14.26 -17.67 14.01
CA SER A 306 -15.44 -17.80 13.14
C SER A 306 -15.36 -17.02 11.82
N LEU A 307 -16.03 -17.53 10.77
CA LEU A 307 -15.93 -17.10 9.37
C LEU A 307 -16.74 -15.82 8.99
N SER A 308 -17.40 -15.15 9.93
CA SER A 308 -18.31 -14.06 9.62
C SER A 308 -17.62 -12.72 9.47
N ALA A 309 -17.06 -12.43 8.28
CA ALA A 309 -16.80 -11.04 7.91
C ALA A 309 -18.02 -10.47 7.17
N SER A 310 -18.50 -9.34 7.62
CA SER A 310 -19.60 -8.64 6.98
C SER A 310 -19.12 -7.93 5.71
N LEU A 311 -19.95 -7.88 4.66
CA LEU A 311 -19.72 -7.03 3.49
C LEU A 311 -19.58 -5.55 3.86
N SER A 312 -20.04 -5.14 5.04
CA SER A 312 -19.88 -3.78 5.57
C SER A 312 -18.41 -3.39 5.74
N THR A 313 -17.49 -4.35 5.99
CA THR A 313 -16.04 -4.08 6.07
C THR A 313 -15.43 -3.69 4.73
N LEU A 314 -16.04 -4.04 3.61
CA LEU A 314 -15.55 -3.70 2.26
C LEU A 314 -15.97 -2.28 1.85
N ARG A 315 -17.13 -1.81 2.33
CA ARG A 315 -17.73 -0.54 1.90
C ARG A 315 -16.80 0.68 2.01
N PRO A 316 -16.05 0.89 3.11
CA PRO A 316 -15.13 2.02 3.23
C PRO A 316 -13.99 2.02 2.20
N HIS A 317 -13.67 0.83 1.65
CA HIS A 317 -12.55 0.63 0.72
C HIS A 317 -12.97 0.61 -0.76
N LEU A 318 -14.28 0.60 -1.06
CA LEU A 318 -14.79 0.66 -2.44
C LEU A 318 -14.30 1.88 -3.25
N PRO A 319 -14.10 3.07 -2.68
CA PRO A 319 -13.53 4.19 -3.43
C PRO A 319 -12.16 3.88 -4.05
N HIS A 320 -11.35 2.99 -3.43
CA HIS A 320 -10.08 2.54 -4.00
C HIS A 320 -10.30 1.66 -5.24
N ALA A 321 -11.34 0.80 -5.23
CA ALA A 321 -11.71 0.02 -6.41
C ALA A 321 -12.14 0.93 -7.57
N VAL A 322 -13.01 1.91 -7.30
CA VAL A 322 -13.52 2.83 -8.33
C VAL A 322 -12.36 3.62 -8.96
N TYR A 323 -11.43 4.10 -8.15
CA TYR A 323 -10.21 4.75 -8.62
C TYR A 323 -9.37 3.80 -9.50
N GLY A 324 -9.12 2.57 -9.05
CA GLY A 324 -8.37 1.58 -9.80
C GLY A 324 -9.06 1.17 -11.10
N TRP A 325 -10.39 1.09 -11.12
CA TRP A 325 -11.17 0.82 -12.35
C TRP A 325 -11.08 1.97 -13.35
N ALA A 326 -11.11 3.22 -12.89
CA ALA A 326 -10.91 4.37 -13.76
C ALA A 326 -9.50 4.38 -14.39
N MET A 327 -8.47 4.04 -13.61
CA MET A 327 -7.10 3.86 -14.12
C MET A 327 -7.02 2.70 -15.13
N ALA A 328 -7.63 1.56 -14.83
CA ALA A 328 -7.66 0.41 -15.72
C ALA A 328 -8.39 0.74 -17.04
N ALA A 329 -9.50 1.46 -16.99
CA ALA A 329 -10.21 1.93 -18.18
C ALA A 329 -9.32 2.84 -19.04
N ALA A 330 -8.60 3.78 -18.43
CA ALA A 330 -7.65 4.64 -19.15
C ALA A 330 -6.49 3.83 -19.76
N PHE A 331 -5.97 2.83 -19.03
CA PHE A 331 -4.93 1.93 -19.53
C PHE A 331 -5.42 1.12 -20.74
N VAL A 332 -6.62 0.53 -20.68
CA VAL A 332 -7.23 -0.23 -21.78
C VAL A 332 -7.49 0.69 -22.98
N ALA A 333 -8.06 1.87 -22.77
CA ALA A 333 -8.29 2.85 -23.83
C ALA A 333 -6.97 3.29 -24.48
N LEU A 334 -5.92 3.52 -23.70
CA LEU A 334 -4.59 3.86 -24.20
C LEU A 334 -3.98 2.69 -24.99
N SER A 335 -4.09 1.45 -24.48
CA SER A 335 -3.64 0.24 -25.16
C SER A 335 -4.31 0.04 -26.53
N ALA A 336 -5.59 0.36 -26.65
CA ALA A 336 -6.32 0.33 -27.92
C ALA A 336 -5.79 1.36 -28.94
N ARG A 337 -5.18 2.46 -28.48
CA ARG A 337 -4.69 3.55 -29.34
C ARG A 337 -3.23 3.41 -29.76
N ILE A 338 -2.36 2.91 -28.87
CA ILE A 338 -0.91 2.80 -29.16
C ILE A 338 -0.42 1.35 -29.25
N GLY A 339 -1.29 0.39 -28.96
CA GLY A 339 -0.94 -1.03 -28.87
C GLY A 339 -0.50 -1.43 -27.45
N THR A 340 -0.44 -2.72 -27.20
CA THR A 340 -0.10 -3.29 -25.88
C THR A 340 1.41 -3.28 -25.63
N TRP A 341 2.23 -3.52 -26.64
CA TRP A 341 3.69 -3.60 -26.49
C TRP A 341 4.33 -2.33 -25.94
N PRO A 342 3.94 -1.11 -26.37
CA PRO A 342 4.46 0.12 -25.76
C PRO A 342 4.15 0.30 -24.28
N LEU A 343 3.13 -0.37 -23.77
CA LEU A 343 2.74 -0.33 -22.35
C LEU A 343 3.39 -1.42 -21.49
N LEU A 344 4.13 -2.35 -22.09
CA LEU A 344 4.85 -3.38 -21.35
C LEU A 344 5.81 -2.82 -20.29
N PRO A 345 6.58 -1.73 -20.53
CA PRO A 345 7.40 -1.10 -19.49
C PRO A 345 6.59 -0.62 -18.28
N VAL A 346 5.33 -0.18 -18.46
CA VAL A 346 4.45 0.25 -17.37
C VAL A 346 4.14 -0.92 -16.45
N ILE A 347 3.83 -2.08 -17.00
CA ILE A 347 3.53 -3.29 -16.22
C ILE A 347 4.78 -3.78 -15.50
N LEU A 348 5.89 -3.92 -16.22
CA LEU A 348 7.18 -4.36 -15.65
C LEU A 348 7.74 -3.35 -14.65
N GLY A 349 7.45 -2.07 -14.85
CA GLY A 349 7.86 -0.97 -13.99
C GLY A 349 7.02 -0.80 -12.72
N ALA A 350 5.96 -1.61 -12.49
CA ALA A 350 5.08 -1.44 -11.34
C ALA A 350 5.84 -1.54 -10.00
N GLY A 351 6.84 -2.41 -9.89
CA GLY A 351 7.70 -2.47 -8.70
C GLY A 351 8.54 -1.20 -8.50
N LEU A 352 9.00 -0.57 -9.60
CA LEU A 352 9.70 0.71 -9.55
C LEU A 352 8.74 1.85 -9.18
N LEU A 353 7.48 1.80 -9.64
CA LEU A 353 6.43 2.72 -9.22
C LEU A 353 6.24 2.68 -7.70
N GLU A 354 6.02 1.48 -7.15
CA GLU A 354 5.87 1.28 -5.71
C GLU A 354 7.09 1.80 -4.95
N ALA A 355 8.29 1.40 -5.37
CA ALA A 355 9.54 1.85 -4.76
C ALA A 355 9.69 3.39 -4.80
N GLY A 356 9.33 4.03 -5.91
CA GLY A 356 9.38 5.49 -6.05
C GLY A 356 8.40 6.21 -5.14
N VAL A 357 7.16 5.71 -5.02
CA VAL A 357 6.15 6.25 -4.12
C VAL A 357 6.58 6.13 -2.66
N TRP A 358 7.07 4.95 -2.26
CA TRP A 358 7.56 4.70 -0.92
C TRP A 358 8.75 5.57 -0.57
N HIS A 359 9.75 5.63 -1.43
CA HIS A 359 10.93 6.46 -1.22
C HIS A 359 10.58 7.94 -1.08
N ALA A 360 9.67 8.46 -1.93
CA ALA A 360 9.19 9.82 -1.82
C ALA A 360 8.47 10.06 -0.48
N GLN A 361 7.59 9.15 -0.07
CA GLN A 361 6.85 9.25 1.18
C GLN A 361 7.79 9.23 2.41
N GLU A 362 8.74 8.31 2.45
CA GLU A 362 9.70 8.19 3.54
C GLU A 362 10.60 9.43 3.66
N ARG A 363 11.09 9.96 2.53
CA ARG A 363 11.84 11.23 2.53
C ARG A 363 11.03 12.39 3.06
N LEU A 364 9.74 12.46 2.71
CA LEU A 364 8.83 13.49 3.22
C LEU A 364 8.62 13.34 4.73
N GLN A 365 8.43 12.12 5.23
CA GLN A 365 8.29 11.87 6.66
C GLN A 365 9.55 12.24 7.45
N VAL A 366 10.74 11.85 6.96
CA VAL A 366 12.01 12.26 7.57
C VAL A 366 12.15 13.79 7.57
N ALA A 367 11.81 14.44 6.45
CA ALA A 367 11.84 15.91 6.38
C ALA A 367 10.85 16.55 7.38
N ALA A 368 9.65 15.99 7.53
CA ALA A 368 8.65 16.50 8.46
C ALA A 368 9.09 16.41 9.92
N ARG A 369 9.83 15.36 10.28
CA ARG A 369 10.39 15.18 11.64
C ARG A 369 11.55 16.13 11.94
N THR A 370 12.31 16.54 10.92
CA THR A 370 13.54 17.33 11.08
C THR A 370 13.33 18.82 10.86
N LEU A 371 12.36 19.22 10.05
CA LEU A 371 12.14 20.59 9.65
C LEU A 371 11.00 21.25 10.43
N ARG A 372 11.26 22.43 11.00
CA ARG A 372 10.31 23.19 11.82
C ARG A 372 9.38 24.12 11.03
N THR A 373 9.64 24.34 9.75
CA THR A 373 8.86 25.31 8.96
C THR A 373 8.31 24.68 7.68
N LEU A 374 7.06 24.99 7.37
CA LEU A 374 6.36 24.52 6.18
C LEU A 374 7.09 24.92 4.87
N ILE A 375 7.74 26.06 4.86
CA ILE A 375 8.47 26.55 3.68
C ILE A 375 9.65 25.64 3.33
N HIS A 376 10.37 25.17 4.34
CA HIS A 376 11.48 24.21 4.16
C HIS A 376 10.97 22.83 3.75
N LEU A 377 9.88 22.37 4.37
CA LEU A 377 9.21 21.12 3.97
C LEU A 377 8.79 21.15 2.49
N ARG A 378 8.17 22.25 2.05
CA ARG A 378 7.76 22.40 0.65
C ARG A 378 8.96 22.46 -0.31
N ARG A 379 10.07 23.11 0.08
CA ARG A 379 11.32 23.17 -0.71
C ARG A 379 11.93 21.79 -0.92
N ILE A 380 11.78 20.85 0.01
CA ILE A 380 12.26 19.48 -0.12
C ILE A 380 11.19 18.59 -0.74
N GLY A 381 9.94 18.71 -0.32
CA GLY A 381 8.85 17.85 -0.73
C GLY A 381 8.54 17.94 -2.22
N LEU A 382 8.43 19.16 -2.74
CA LEU A 382 8.10 19.38 -4.14
C LEU A 382 9.13 18.74 -5.09
N PRO A 383 10.44 19.04 -5.02
CA PRO A 383 11.41 18.38 -5.89
C PRO A 383 11.48 16.86 -5.64
N THR A 384 11.31 16.38 -4.41
CA THR A 384 11.31 14.93 -4.14
C THR A 384 10.22 14.21 -4.93
N VAL A 385 8.97 14.68 -4.86
CA VAL A 385 7.85 14.06 -5.57
C VAL A 385 7.98 14.23 -7.08
N LEU A 386 8.33 15.42 -7.55
CA LEU A 386 8.46 15.69 -9.00
C LEU A 386 9.64 14.94 -9.63
N LEU A 387 10.79 14.86 -8.95
CA LEU A 387 11.94 14.12 -9.45
C LEU A 387 11.66 12.60 -9.44
N SER A 388 10.93 12.09 -8.44
CA SER A 388 10.50 10.70 -8.45
C SER A 388 9.56 10.41 -9.63
N ALA A 389 8.61 11.30 -9.91
CA ALA A 389 7.70 11.15 -11.04
C ALA A 389 8.42 11.24 -12.39
N ALA A 390 9.30 12.23 -12.55
CA ALA A 390 10.12 12.38 -13.76
C ALA A 390 11.06 11.18 -13.95
N GLY A 391 11.73 10.73 -12.87
CA GLY A 391 12.62 9.58 -12.90
C GLY A 391 11.90 8.30 -13.30
N TYR A 392 10.70 8.07 -12.77
CA TYR A 392 9.87 6.93 -13.17
C TYR A 392 9.46 7.03 -14.64
N GLY A 393 8.97 8.19 -15.09
CA GLY A 393 8.62 8.40 -16.50
C GLY A 393 9.80 8.17 -17.44
N LEU A 394 10.99 8.67 -17.09
CA LEU A 394 12.22 8.43 -17.85
C LEU A 394 12.63 6.96 -17.88
N ALA A 395 12.50 6.25 -16.76
CA ALA A 395 12.78 4.81 -16.68
C ALA A 395 11.85 4.00 -17.61
N LEU A 396 10.56 4.36 -17.67
CA LEU A 396 9.62 3.72 -18.61
C LEU A 396 9.98 4.04 -20.08
N GLY A 397 10.35 5.30 -20.36
CA GLY A 397 10.82 5.69 -21.68
C GLY A 397 12.08 4.91 -22.11
N ALA A 398 13.04 4.75 -21.20
CA ALA A 398 14.22 3.94 -21.42
C ALA A 398 13.88 2.45 -21.65
N GLY A 399 12.93 1.90 -20.87
CA GLY A 399 12.41 0.56 -21.07
C GLY A 399 11.78 0.38 -22.47
N LEU A 400 11.03 1.38 -22.94
CA LEU A 400 10.46 1.37 -24.28
C LEU A 400 11.54 1.44 -25.39
N ALA A 401 12.56 2.29 -25.19
CA ALA A 401 13.69 2.36 -26.11
C ALA A 401 14.44 1.01 -26.17
N LEU A 402 14.61 0.33 -25.04
CA LEU A 402 15.19 -1.01 -24.99
C LEU A 402 14.35 -2.04 -25.77
N LEU A 403 13.02 -2.02 -25.63
CA LEU A 403 12.13 -2.89 -26.42
C LEU A 403 12.31 -2.68 -27.92
N SER A 404 12.49 -1.43 -28.35
CA SER A 404 12.76 -1.10 -29.75
C SER A 404 14.11 -1.68 -30.23
N VAL A 405 15.17 -1.59 -29.42
CA VAL A 405 16.47 -2.21 -29.71
C VAL A 405 16.32 -3.74 -29.83
N LEU A 406 15.48 -4.35 -29.00
CA LEU A 406 15.13 -5.78 -29.05
C LEU A 406 14.19 -6.14 -30.22
N ARG A 407 13.92 -5.20 -31.14
CA ARG A 407 13.08 -5.35 -32.32
C ARG A 407 11.60 -5.70 -32.02
N VAL A 408 11.12 -5.37 -30.84
CA VAL A 408 9.68 -5.44 -30.56
C VAL A 408 8.97 -4.37 -31.41
N PRO A 409 7.85 -4.66 -32.07
CA PRO A 409 7.18 -3.73 -32.95
C PRO A 409 6.52 -2.58 -32.16
N VAL A 410 7.29 -1.54 -31.89
CA VAL A 410 6.85 -0.32 -31.21
C VAL A 410 7.06 0.91 -32.07
N ASN A 411 6.06 1.78 -32.14
CA ASN A 411 6.22 3.09 -32.76
C ASN A 411 6.81 4.07 -31.75
N LEU A 412 8.13 4.28 -31.76
CA LEU A 412 8.84 5.11 -30.79
C LEU A 412 8.38 6.56 -30.77
N ASN A 413 8.15 7.18 -31.95
CA ASN A 413 7.89 8.62 -32.04
C ASN A 413 6.66 9.06 -31.26
N LEU A 414 5.57 8.26 -31.31
CA LEU A 414 4.33 8.57 -30.60
C LEU A 414 4.33 7.99 -29.18
N SER A 415 4.90 6.80 -29.01
CA SER A 415 4.81 6.03 -27.77
C SER A 415 5.77 6.50 -26.70
N LEU A 416 6.98 6.98 -27.04
CA LEU A 416 8.01 7.36 -26.07
C LEU A 416 7.53 8.49 -25.15
N LEU A 417 7.09 9.59 -25.73
CA LEU A 417 6.59 10.73 -24.97
C LEU A 417 5.33 10.35 -24.19
N THR A 418 4.41 9.60 -24.82
CA THR A 418 3.18 9.14 -24.19
C THR A 418 3.48 8.30 -22.94
N VAL A 419 4.35 7.29 -23.08
CA VAL A 419 4.67 6.36 -21.98
C VAL A 419 5.42 7.07 -20.84
N ALA A 420 6.35 7.98 -21.17
CA ALA A 420 7.08 8.74 -20.16
C ALA A 420 6.15 9.67 -19.36
N LEU A 421 5.29 10.44 -20.04
CA LEU A 421 4.33 11.34 -19.37
C LEU A 421 3.27 10.54 -18.59
N TYR A 422 2.77 9.44 -19.16
CA TYR A 422 1.83 8.54 -18.52
C TYR A 422 2.43 7.94 -17.24
N GLY A 423 3.69 7.50 -17.30
CA GLY A 423 4.40 6.99 -16.12
C GLY A 423 4.53 8.05 -15.02
N ALA A 424 4.95 9.26 -15.36
CA ALA A 424 5.01 10.35 -14.40
C ALA A 424 3.63 10.63 -13.77
N ALA A 425 2.56 10.62 -14.56
CA ALA A 425 1.19 10.77 -14.09
C ALA A 425 0.77 9.62 -13.16
N LEU A 426 1.14 8.36 -13.47
CA LEU A 426 0.88 7.21 -12.60
C LEU A 426 1.55 7.34 -11.24
N LEU A 427 2.80 7.80 -11.17
CA LEU A 427 3.49 7.97 -9.90
C LEU A 427 2.85 9.08 -9.06
N LEU A 428 2.53 10.24 -9.65
CA LEU A 428 1.84 11.32 -8.95
C LEU A 428 0.46 10.86 -8.46
N SER A 429 -0.28 10.14 -9.29
CA SER A 429 -1.59 9.60 -8.94
C SER A 429 -1.51 8.60 -7.79
N SER A 430 -0.54 7.68 -7.80
CA SER A 430 -0.34 6.69 -6.75
C SER A 430 0.09 7.36 -5.43
N TRP A 431 0.95 8.37 -5.49
CA TRP A 431 1.33 9.16 -4.32
C TRP A 431 0.12 9.92 -3.73
N LEU A 432 -0.70 10.58 -4.58
CA LEU A 432 -1.92 11.27 -4.16
C LEU A 432 -3.00 10.32 -3.62
N ALA A 433 -3.08 9.09 -4.12
CA ALA A 433 -4.00 8.07 -3.59
C ALA A 433 -3.70 7.74 -2.13
N ASN A 434 -2.41 7.69 -1.74
CA ASN A 434 -1.99 7.54 -0.35
C ASN A 434 -2.41 8.74 0.51
N GLN A 435 -2.61 9.91 -0.09
CA GLN A 435 -3.13 11.12 0.57
C GLN A 435 -4.67 11.18 0.60
N ARG A 436 -5.36 10.08 0.31
CA ARG A 436 -6.83 9.93 0.34
C ARG A 436 -7.60 10.85 -0.62
N ARG A 437 -6.97 11.36 -1.69
CA ARG A 437 -7.62 12.23 -2.69
C ARG A 437 -8.36 11.45 -3.79
N LEU A 438 -8.94 10.28 -3.45
CA LEU A 438 -9.45 9.29 -4.41
C LEU A 438 -10.54 9.82 -5.35
N GLY A 439 -11.50 10.62 -4.85
CA GLY A 439 -12.60 11.12 -5.70
C GLY A 439 -12.12 11.98 -6.86
N PHE A 440 -11.18 12.88 -6.60
CA PHE A 440 -10.59 13.73 -7.64
C PHE A 440 -9.76 12.92 -8.64
N LEU A 441 -8.97 11.96 -8.14
CA LEU A 441 -8.18 11.05 -8.98
C LEU A 441 -9.07 10.20 -9.89
N THR A 442 -10.15 9.66 -9.34
CA THR A 442 -11.15 8.91 -10.12
C THR A 442 -11.71 9.74 -11.26
N ALA A 443 -12.07 11.01 -10.98
CA ALA A 443 -12.59 11.90 -12.01
C ALA A 443 -11.57 12.16 -13.14
N ILE A 444 -10.30 12.45 -12.80
CA ILE A 444 -9.24 12.67 -13.80
C ILE A 444 -9.09 11.45 -14.70
N TRP A 445 -8.97 10.24 -14.13
CA TRP A 445 -8.75 9.04 -14.91
C TRP A 445 -9.97 8.64 -15.73
N ALA A 446 -11.18 8.79 -15.19
CA ALA A 446 -12.42 8.52 -15.92
C ALA A 446 -12.61 9.46 -17.10
N LEU A 447 -12.41 10.77 -16.88
CA LEU A 447 -12.48 11.78 -17.96
C LEU A 447 -11.37 11.55 -18.99
N GLY A 448 -10.16 11.20 -18.56
CA GLY A 448 -9.07 10.85 -19.46
C GLY A 448 -9.37 9.62 -20.32
N ALA A 449 -9.94 8.57 -19.72
CA ALA A 449 -10.39 7.37 -20.45
C ALA A 449 -11.47 7.73 -21.49
N ALA A 450 -12.48 8.50 -21.10
CA ALA A 450 -13.52 8.96 -22.01
C ALA A 450 -12.94 9.80 -23.16
N ALA A 451 -12.04 10.72 -22.87
CA ALA A 451 -11.39 11.57 -23.87
C ALA A 451 -10.58 10.72 -24.88
N LEU A 452 -9.86 9.68 -24.43
CA LEU A 452 -9.14 8.74 -25.31
C LEU A 452 -10.12 8.00 -26.23
N VAL A 453 -11.25 7.53 -25.71
CA VAL A 453 -12.29 6.86 -26.50
C VAL A 453 -12.86 7.82 -27.54
N LEU A 454 -13.07 9.09 -27.19
CA LEU A 454 -13.57 10.14 -28.08
C LEU A 454 -12.52 10.65 -29.10
N GLY A 455 -11.29 10.10 -29.08
CA GLY A 455 -10.30 10.39 -30.10
C GLY A 455 -9.19 11.36 -29.70
N LEU A 456 -9.06 11.73 -28.40
CA LEU A 456 -7.95 12.54 -27.94
C LEU A 456 -6.61 11.85 -28.26
N PRO A 457 -5.61 12.58 -28.84
CA PRO A 457 -4.30 12.00 -29.11
C PRO A 457 -3.60 11.50 -27.81
N PRO A 458 -2.99 10.31 -27.82
CA PRO A 458 -2.36 9.72 -26.64
C PRO A 458 -1.33 10.60 -25.93
N PRO A 459 -0.42 11.33 -26.61
CA PRO A 459 0.51 12.23 -25.93
C PRO A 459 -0.20 13.40 -25.22
N LEU A 460 -1.25 13.93 -25.85
CA LEU A 460 -2.04 15.03 -25.27
C LEU A 460 -2.83 14.54 -24.05
N PHE A 461 -3.41 13.34 -24.11
CA PHE A 461 -4.02 12.70 -22.94
C PHE A 461 -3.03 12.59 -21.78
N ALA A 462 -1.84 12.02 -22.03
CA ALA A 462 -0.83 11.84 -20.99
C ALA A 462 -0.36 13.19 -20.39
N LEU A 463 -0.17 14.20 -21.23
CA LEU A 463 0.20 15.56 -20.80
C LEU A 463 -0.90 16.21 -19.95
N LEU A 464 -2.14 16.20 -20.43
CA LEU A 464 -3.27 16.83 -19.70
C LEU A 464 -3.52 16.12 -18.37
N THR A 465 -3.42 14.79 -18.33
CA THR A 465 -3.53 14.02 -17.08
C THR A 465 -2.43 14.39 -16.10
N LEU A 466 -1.17 14.50 -16.57
CA LEU A 466 -0.05 14.93 -15.74
C LEU A 466 -0.26 16.33 -15.19
N LEU A 467 -0.65 17.29 -16.04
CA LEU A 467 -0.92 18.67 -15.61
C LEU A 467 -2.07 18.76 -14.60
N ALA A 468 -3.15 17.99 -14.82
CA ALA A 468 -4.27 17.92 -13.89
C ALA A 468 -3.85 17.37 -12.53
N LEU A 469 -2.90 16.42 -12.47
CA LEU A 469 -2.37 15.84 -11.23
C LEU A 469 -1.35 16.76 -10.53
N LEU A 470 -0.68 17.65 -11.25
CA LEU A 470 0.25 18.60 -10.63
C LEU A 470 -0.46 19.57 -9.69
N PHE A 471 -1.65 20.04 -10.04
CA PHE A 471 -2.41 20.96 -9.18
C PHE A 471 -2.70 20.40 -7.79
N PRO A 472 -3.34 19.23 -7.63
CA PRO A 472 -3.56 18.64 -6.30
C PRO A 472 -2.26 18.25 -5.60
N THR A 473 -1.20 17.90 -6.34
CA THR A 473 0.13 17.64 -5.77
C THR A 473 0.68 18.87 -5.08
N LEU A 474 0.66 20.01 -5.76
CA LEU A 474 1.10 21.29 -5.20
C LEU A 474 0.26 21.72 -3.99
N HIS A 475 -1.06 21.54 -4.08
CA HIS A 475 -1.98 21.84 -2.97
C HIS A 475 -1.69 20.93 -1.76
N THR A 476 -1.54 19.63 -1.99
CA THR A 476 -1.28 18.64 -0.93
C THR A 476 0.05 18.92 -0.24
N LEU A 477 1.11 19.21 -0.99
CA LEU A 477 2.41 19.62 -0.44
C LEU A 477 2.40 20.96 0.30
N SER A 478 1.34 21.75 0.16
CA SER A 478 1.15 22.99 0.92
C SER A 478 0.40 22.77 2.24
N ASP A 479 -0.17 21.57 2.48
CA ASP A 479 -0.86 21.20 3.72
C ASP A 479 0.10 20.45 4.65
N PRO A 480 0.38 20.98 5.88
CA PRO A 480 1.25 20.32 6.85
C PRO A 480 0.80 18.89 7.21
N ARG A 481 -0.51 18.62 7.12
CA ARG A 481 -1.09 17.30 7.44
C ARG A 481 -0.68 16.20 6.45
N SER A 482 -0.24 16.59 5.27
CA SER A 482 0.20 15.65 4.22
C SER A 482 1.56 14.99 4.51
N TYR A 483 2.25 15.48 5.52
CA TYR A 483 3.58 15.00 5.91
C TYR A 483 3.56 14.09 7.15
N ARG A 484 2.37 13.88 7.73
CA ARG A 484 2.17 13.02 8.91
C ARG A 484 1.96 11.56 8.55
#